data_03396fdc6047e02589f6d7df41ace16d
#
_entry.id   03396fdc6047e02589f6d7df41ace16d
#
_cell.length_a   1.000
_cell.length_b   1.000
_cell.length_c   1.000
_cell.angle_alpha   90.00
_cell.angle_beta   90.00
_cell.angle_gamma   90.00
#
_symmetry.space_group_name_H-M   'P 1'
#
loop_
_entity.id
_entity.type
_entity.pdbx_description
1 polymer ?
#
loop_
_entity_poly.entity_id
_entity_poly.type
_entity_poly.pdbx_seq_one_letter_code
_entity_poly.pdbx_strand_id
1 'polypeptide(L)'
;VTERLFAFRWDVDHRVCATDGIPKIRTVCRDFGVPNTFFVNMGRSTNLVEWIGAGTARSKAKLADRDAVHLIKKTGWPRFLIETALSRPVGLSFVPLLQSLQAEGHELGLHGGMDHVVWSRRFHQLPDRVLQADVEQSYRHFVRHFGKPAGFSSPGFYSDERVMALLDKLGFVYNGDAIGGEPAWATVAGRPVRHWTIPVTLSGPRTIPFLEFHGARGTPEPEVLRQLNQHLDEHESVVLYGHPCYEGVRDRILRQVFATVLERGFRFVTMQTLAERLGAVAPRQ
;
A
#
# COMPACT_ATOMS: atom_id res chain seq x y z
N VAL A 1 -12.75 6.61 -27.62
CA VAL A 1 -13.02 5.76 -26.45
C VAL A 1 -11.92 6.06 -25.45
N THR A 2 -12.29 6.57 -24.28
CA THR A 2 -11.34 6.82 -23.18
C THR A 2 -10.79 5.48 -22.70
N GLU A 3 -9.47 5.37 -22.51
CA GLU A 3 -8.84 4.14 -22.04
C GLU A 3 -9.20 3.90 -20.56
N ARG A 4 -9.77 2.74 -20.24
CA ARG A 4 -10.11 2.37 -18.86
C ARG A 4 -8.90 1.75 -18.17
N LEU A 5 -8.49 2.32 -17.03
CA LEU A 5 -7.27 1.94 -16.34
C LEU A 5 -7.54 1.33 -14.96
N PHE A 6 -6.82 0.27 -14.66
CA PHE A 6 -6.89 -0.38 -13.35
C PHE A 6 -5.50 -0.53 -12.75
N ALA A 7 -5.31 -0.05 -11.52
CA ALA A 7 -4.09 -0.26 -10.77
C ALA A 7 -4.37 -1.08 -9.51
N PHE A 8 -3.58 -2.13 -9.29
CA PHE A 8 -3.58 -2.83 -8.03
C PHE A 8 -2.28 -2.51 -7.29
N ARG A 9 -2.41 -1.92 -6.08
CA ARG A 9 -1.28 -1.64 -5.21
C ARG A 9 -1.25 -2.60 -4.02
N TRP A 10 -0.06 -3.00 -3.63
CA TRP A 10 0.22 -3.92 -2.54
C TRP A 10 1.05 -3.24 -1.48
N ASP A 11 0.55 -3.15 -0.24
CA ASP A 11 1.30 -2.62 0.88
C ASP A 11 2.08 -3.79 1.55
N VAL A 12 3.41 -3.78 1.38
CA VAL A 12 4.32 -4.84 1.84
C VAL A 12 4.81 -4.50 3.25
N ASP A 13 3.92 -4.62 4.22
CA ASP A 13 4.13 -4.20 5.61
C ASP A 13 5.01 -5.15 6.41
N HIS A 14 4.88 -6.45 6.13
CA HIS A 14 5.40 -7.53 6.95
C HIS A 14 6.22 -8.52 6.13
N ARG A 15 7.15 -9.23 6.81
CA ARG A 15 7.95 -10.27 6.16
C ARG A 15 7.09 -11.37 5.54
N VAL A 16 5.95 -11.70 6.16
CA VAL A 16 4.97 -12.67 5.61
C VAL A 16 4.41 -12.21 4.27
N CYS A 17 4.30 -10.89 4.03
CA CYS A 17 3.95 -10.37 2.71
C CYS A 17 4.96 -10.82 1.65
N ALA A 18 6.26 -10.76 1.99
CA ALA A 18 7.33 -11.15 1.07
C ALA A 18 7.48 -12.67 0.94
N THR A 19 7.39 -13.44 2.04
CA THR A 19 7.62 -14.89 2.00
C THR A 19 6.47 -15.69 1.42
N ASP A 20 5.24 -15.33 1.76
CA ASP A 20 4.04 -16.14 1.47
C ASP A 20 3.15 -15.49 0.39
N GLY A 21 3.01 -14.16 0.42
CA GLY A 21 2.09 -13.43 -0.44
C GLY A 21 2.65 -13.08 -1.81
N ILE A 22 3.78 -12.38 -1.85
CA ILE A 22 4.39 -11.94 -3.12
C ILE A 22 4.61 -13.08 -4.12
N PRO A 23 5.14 -14.26 -3.75
CA PRO A 23 5.32 -15.36 -4.70
C PRO A 23 4.02 -15.78 -5.40
N LYS A 24 2.90 -15.78 -4.69
CA LYS A 24 1.58 -16.13 -5.25
C LYS A 24 1.01 -15.03 -6.14
N ILE A 25 1.08 -13.77 -5.67
CA ILE A 25 0.67 -12.61 -6.49
C ILE A 25 1.47 -12.56 -7.79
N ARG A 26 2.79 -12.74 -7.72
CA ARG A 26 3.68 -12.81 -8.87
C ARG A 26 3.23 -13.88 -9.89
N THR A 27 2.82 -15.06 -9.40
CA THR A 27 2.28 -16.11 -10.27
C THR A 27 0.99 -15.64 -10.94
N VAL A 28 0.05 -15.06 -10.20
CA VAL A 28 -1.19 -14.51 -10.79
C VAL A 28 -0.89 -13.41 -11.79
N CYS A 29 -0.04 -12.44 -11.46
CA CYS A 29 0.34 -11.36 -12.38
C CYS A 29 0.95 -11.90 -13.67
N ARG A 30 1.83 -12.90 -13.60
CA ARG A 30 2.44 -13.53 -14.76
C ARG A 30 1.42 -14.28 -15.62
N ASP A 31 0.49 -15.02 -15.00
CA ASP A 31 -0.53 -15.79 -15.71
C ASP A 31 -1.49 -14.89 -16.48
N PHE A 32 -1.73 -13.67 -16.00
CA PHE A 32 -2.57 -12.67 -16.66
C PHE A 32 -1.77 -11.65 -17.49
N GLY A 33 -0.44 -11.65 -17.44
CA GLY A 33 0.41 -10.70 -18.15
C GLY A 33 0.26 -9.26 -17.69
N VAL A 34 0.03 -9.02 -16.38
CA VAL A 34 -0.33 -7.70 -15.85
C VAL A 34 0.69 -7.16 -14.84
N PRO A 35 1.04 -5.86 -14.90
CA PRO A 35 1.87 -5.21 -13.89
C PRO A 35 1.06 -4.83 -12.64
N ASN A 36 1.76 -4.68 -11.52
CA ASN A 36 1.19 -4.17 -10.26
C ASN A 36 2.22 -3.25 -9.58
N THR A 37 1.78 -2.53 -8.55
CA THR A 37 2.63 -1.67 -7.72
C THR A 37 2.79 -2.26 -6.33
N PHE A 38 4.02 -2.31 -5.81
CA PHE A 38 4.33 -2.79 -4.47
C PHE A 38 4.96 -1.66 -3.66
N PHE A 39 4.27 -1.17 -2.65
CA PHE A 39 4.81 -0.22 -1.69
C PHE A 39 5.54 -0.98 -0.58
N VAL A 40 6.84 -0.76 -0.49
CA VAL A 40 7.75 -1.55 0.33
C VAL A 40 8.12 -0.83 1.61
N ASN A 41 7.77 -1.40 2.76
CA ASN A 41 8.32 -1.00 4.04
C ASN A 41 9.82 -1.39 4.10
N MET A 42 10.71 -0.41 4.08
CA MET A 42 12.15 -0.65 4.16
C MET A 42 12.62 -1.00 5.57
N GLY A 43 11.83 -0.65 6.56
CA GLY A 43 12.12 -0.84 7.97
C GLY A 43 11.42 -2.04 8.61
N ARG A 44 11.24 -1.95 9.92
CA ARG A 44 10.61 -3.00 10.73
C ARG A 44 9.08 -2.83 10.77
N SER A 45 8.38 -3.95 10.75
CA SER A 45 6.92 -3.99 10.84
C SER A 45 6.40 -3.89 12.27
N THR A 46 7.15 -4.44 13.22
CA THR A 46 6.76 -4.56 14.64
C THR A 46 7.90 -4.14 15.54
N ASN A 47 7.56 -3.68 16.74
CA ASN A 47 8.49 -3.20 17.75
C ASN A 47 8.01 -3.66 19.13
N LEU A 48 8.83 -4.42 19.84
CA LEU A 48 8.50 -4.96 21.15
C LEU A 48 8.20 -3.85 22.16
N VAL A 49 8.94 -2.75 22.12
CA VAL A 49 8.74 -1.60 23.03
C VAL A 49 7.35 -0.99 22.84
N GLU A 50 6.94 -0.81 21.57
CA GLU A 50 5.60 -0.30 21.24
C GLU A 50 4.49 -1.29 21.64
N TRP A 51 4.80 -2.59 21.61
CA TRP A 51 3.86 -3.62 22.04
C TRP A 51 3.66 -3.62 23.56
N ILE A 52 4.74 -3.53 24.32
CA ILE A 52 4.72 -3.46 25.80
C ILE A 52 4.08 -2.13 26.26
N GLY A 53 4.45 -1.02 25.63
CA GLY A 53 3.88 0.31 25.92
C GLY A 53 2.38 0.44 25.61
N ALA A 54 1.84 -0.43 24.74
CA ALA A 54 0.40 -0.50 24.44
C ALA A 54 -0.46 -1.04 25.59
N GLY A 55 0.14 -1.47 26.71
CA GLY A 55 -0.56 -1.99 27.89
C GLY A 55 -1.34 -0.96 28.70
N THR A 56 -1.35 0.33 28.36
CA THR A 56 -2.14 1.36 29.03
C THR A 56 -3.61 1.34 28.57
N ALA A 57 -4.55 1.67 29.46
CA ALA A 57 -6.00 1.56 29.24
C ALA A 57 -6.51 2.27 27.97
N ARG A 58 -5.83 3.34 27.53
CA ARG A 58 -6.15 4.11 26.32
C ARG A 58 -5.77 3.36 25.04
N SER A 59 -4.74 2.51 25.10
CA SER A 59 -4.33 1.62 24.01
C SER A 59 -5.24 0.41 23.89
N LYS A 60 -5.78 -0.11 25.00
CA LYS A 60 -6.68 -1.29 24.99
C LYS A 60 -7.97 -1.04 24.20
N ALA A 61 -8.55 0.14 24.31
CA ALA A 61 -9.77 0.50 23.58
C ALA A 61 -9.54 0.67 22.06
N LYS A 62 -8.33 1.11 21.61
CA LYS A 62 -7.92 1.18 20.22
C LYS A 62 -7.44 -0.17 19.67
N LEU A 63 -6.81 -0.99 20.51
CA LEU A 63 -6.34 -2.34 20.15
C LEU A 63 -7.50 -3.35 19.97
N ALA A 64 -8.58 -3.20 20.74
CA ALA A 64 -9.75 -4.06 20.61
C ALA A 64 -10.41 -3.99 19.22
N ASP A 65 -10.16 -2.90 18.47
CA ASP A 65 -10.88 -2.63 17.22
C ASP A 65 -10.07 -2.86 15.95
N ARG A 66 -8.72 -2.90 15.93
CA ARG A 66 -8.03 -2.78 14.64
C ARG A 66 -6.76 -3.59 14.33
N ASP A 67 -5.74 -3.67 15.17
CA ASP A 67 -4.42 -4.03 14.62
C ASP A 67 -3.81 -5.35 15.11
N ALA A 68 -3.87 -5.63 16.41
CA ALA A 68 -3.21 -6.84 16.93
C ALA A 68 -3.94 -8.13 16.54
N VAL A 69 -5.27 -8.09 16.52
CA VAL A 69 -6.09 -9.26 16.13
C VAL A 69 -5.94 -9.52 14.63
N HIS A 70 -5.88 -8.48 13.80
CA HIS A 70 -5.65 -8.61 12.36
C HIS A 70 -4.25 -9.15 12.06
N LEU A 71 -3.22 -8.60 12.66
CA LEU A 71 -1.84 -9.03 12.43
C LEU A 71 -1.62 -10.48 12.87
N ILE A 72 -2.08 -10.85 14.05
CA ILE A 72 -2.00 -12.23 14.56
C ILE A 72 -2.79 -13.19 13.68
N LYS A 73 -3.98 -12.79 13.20
CA LYS A 73 -4.75 -13.59 12.25
C LYS A 73 -4.07 -13.74 10.88
N LYS A 74 -3.35 -12.70 10.43
CA LYS A 74 -2.61 -12.71 9.17
C LYS A 74 -1.35 -13.57 9.24
N THR A 75 -0.63 -13.52 10.35
CA THR A 75 0.71 -14.13 10.50
C THR A 75 0.73 -15.41 11.32
N GLY A 76 -0.27 -15.62 12.18
CA GLY A 76 -0.26 -16.65 13.22
C GLY A 76 0.64 -16.29 14.41
N TRP A 77 0.27 -16.76 15.61
CA TRP A 77 0.98 -16.44 16.86
C TRP A 77 2.50 -16.71 16.85
N PRO A 78 3.00 -17.87 16.38
CA PRO A 78 4.42 -18.16 16.44
C PRO A 78 5.25 -17.20 15.57
N ARG A 79 4.79 -16.95 14.33
CA ARG A 79 5.46 -16.01 13.40
C ARG A 79 5.41 -14.58 13.92
N PHE A 80 4.28 -14.15 14.45
CA PHE A 80 4.14 -12.84 15.06
C PHE A 80 5.15 -12.62 16.20
N LEU A 81 5.31 -13.58 17.11
CA LEU A 81 6.29 -13.50 18.20
C LEU A 81 7.73 -13.42 17.67
N ILE A 82 8.08 -14.24 16.68
CA ILE A 82 9.40 -14.22 16.03
C ILE A 82 9.67 -12.88 15.34
N GLU A 83 8.73 -12.38 14.57
CA GLU A 83 8.83 -11.08 13.88
C GLU A 83 9.03 -9.93 14.86
N THR A 84 8.26 -9.94 15.97
CA THR A 84 8.33 -8.91 17.01
C THR A 84 9.65 -8.97 17.79
N ALA A 85 10.13 -10.18 18.13
CA ALA A 85 11.38 -10.37 18.87
C ALA A 85 12.60 -10.02 18.01
N LEU A 86 12.62 -10.41 16.74
CA LEU A 86 13.76 -10.17 15.85
C LEU A 86 13.73 -8.77 15.21
N SER A 87 12.59 -8.14 15.11
CA SER A 87 12.42 -6.77 14.57
C SER A 87 13.20 -6.50 13.28
N ARG A 88 13.27 -7.51 12.38
CA ARG A 88 14.06 -7.43 11.15
C ARG A 88 13.42 -6.52 10.13
N PRO A 89 14.20 -5.69 9.40
CA PRO A 89 13.64 -4.85 8.34
C PRO A 89 13.05 -5.71 7.22
N VAL A 90 11.91 -5.29 6.68
CA VAL A 90 11.19 -6.04 5.63
C VAL A 90 11.91 -5.90 4.30
N GLY A 91 11.92 -4.72 3.71
CA GLY A 91 12.48 -4.49 2.37
C GLY A 91 13.95 -4.88 2.26
N LEU A 92 14.77 -4.52 3.26
CA LEU A 92 16.19 -4.86 3.29
C LEU A 92 16.47 -6.38 3.38
N SER A 93 15.53 -7.16 3.92
CA SER A 93 15.67 -8.61 4.00
C SER A 93 15.33 -9.34 2.70
N PHE A 94 14.64 -8.70 1.77
CA PHE A 94 14.13 -9.33 0.55
C PHE A 94 14.53 -8.60 -0.73
N VAL A 95 15.67 -7.89 -0.72
CA VAL A 95 16.16 -7.12 -1.88
C VAL A 95 16.17 -7.93 -3.19
N PRO A 96 16.71 -9.18 -3.25
CA PRO A 96 16.70 -9.92 -4.52
C PRO A 96 15.30 -10.24 -5.04
N LEU A 97 14.35 -10.58 -4.15
CA LEU A 97 12.96 -10.81 -4.53
C LEU A 97 12.32 -9.54 -5.11
N LEU A 98 12.50 -8.40 -4.43
CA LEU A 98 11.94 -7.13 -4.85
C LEU A 98 12.55 -6.64 -6.17
N GLN A 99 13.85 -6.80 -6.37
CA GLN A 99 14.51 -6.51 -7.65
C GLN A 99 13.97 -7.39 -8.78
N SER A 100 13.63 -8.66 -8.50
CA SER A 100 13.02 -9.52 -9.51
C SER A 100 11.62 -9.05 -9.93
N LEU A 101 10.84 -8.43 -9.01
CA LEU A 101 9.56 -7.82 -9.36
C LEU A 101 9.75 -6.61 -10.31
N GLN A 102 10.75 -5.76 -10.07
CA GLN A 102 11.06 -4.66 -10.99
C GLN A 102 11.48 -5.18 -12.37
N ALA A 103 12.30 -6.23 -12.42
CA ALA A 103 12.72 -6.84 -13.68
C ALA A 103 11.55 -7.46 -14.46
N GLU A 104 10.45 -7.80 -13.80
CA GLU A 104 9.22 -8.31 -14.40
C GLU A 104 8.22 -7.20 -14.79
N GLY A 105 8.60 -5.93 -14.64
CA GLY A 105 7.76 -4.79 -15.02
C GLY A 105 6.79 -4.33 -13.93
N HIS A 106 6.93 -4.82 -12.70
CA HIS A 106 6.20 -4.27 -11.56
C HIS A 106 6.87 -3.00 -11.03
N GLU A 107 6.07 -2.10 -10.49
CA GLU A 107 6.57 -0.91 -9.81
C GLU A 107 6.86 -1.23 -8.34
N LEU A 108 7.97 -0.67 -7.84
CA LEU A 108 8.23 -0.55 -6.41
C LEU A 108 8.08 0.90 -5.96
N GLY A 109 7.25 1.14 -4.94
CA GLY A 109 7.11 2.40 -4.24
C GLY A 109 7.59 2.30 -2.80
N LEU A 110 7.77 3.43 -2.13
CA LEU A 110 8.19 3.49 -0.73
C LEU A 110 6.97 3.47 0.20
N HIS A 111 6.99 2.63 1.26
CA HIS A 111 5.94 2.56 2.27
C HIS A 111 6.41 3.09 3.62
N GLY A 112 6.13 4.36 3.89
CA GLY A 112 6.45 5.02 5.16
C GLY A 112 7.95 5.16 5.46
N GLY A 113 8.24 5.28 6.75
CA GLY A 113 9.60 5.37 7.31
C GLY A 113 10.19 4.00 7.67
N MET A 114 11.16 4.00 8.59
CA MET A 114 11.86 2.80 9.07
C MET A 114 11.13 2.07 10.19
N ASP A 115 10.12 2.68 10.80
CA ASP A 115 9.34 2.08 11.88
C ASP A 115 7.83 2.16 11.59
N HIS A 116 7.33 1.15 10.89
CA HIS A 116 5.94 1.07 10.45
C HIS A 116 4.95 1.12 11.63
N VAL A 117 5.26 0.49 12.77
CA VAL A 117 4.35 0.46 13.92
C VAL A 117 4.29 1.80 14.65
N VAL A 118 5.41 2.51 14.73
CA VAL A 118 5.44 3.87 15.31
C VAL A 118 4.62 4.80 14.43
N TRP A 119 4.79 4.72 13.10
CA TRP A 119 3.98 5.48 12.18
C TRP A 119 2.48 5.20 12.37
N SER A 120 2.05 3.96 12.31
CA SER A 120 0.64 3.58 12.41
C SER A 120 -0.01 3.98 13.74
N ARG A 121 0.75 4.08 14.83
CA ARG A 121 0.22 4.34 16.18
C ARG A 121 0.41 5.75 16.67
N ARG A 122 1.51 6.41 16.29
CA ARG A 122 1.94 7.68 16.89
C ARG A 122 2.20 8.78 15.87
N PHE A 123 1.79 8.61 14.61
CA PHE A 123 2.05 9.59 13.54
C PHE A 123 1.82 11.04 13.96
N HIS A 124 0.64 11.33 14.54
CA HIS A 124 0.29 12.69 14.98
C HIS A 124 1.10 13.22 16.16
N GLN A 125 1.86 12.36 16.84
CA GLN A 125 2.72 12.72 17.98
C GLN A 125 4.19 12.81 17.58
N LEU A 126 4.56 12.41 16.35
CA LEU A 126 5.94 12.45 15.91
C LEU A 126 6.38 13.90 15.67
N PRO A 127 7.47 14.34 16.30
CA PRO A 127 8.09 15.63 15.97
C PRO A 127 8.55 15.64 14.52
N ASP A 128 8.46 16.80 13.86
CA ASP A 128 8.80 16.95 12.43
C ASP A 128 10.17 16.41 12.08
N ARG A 129 11.19 16.74 12.89
CA ARG A 129 12.56 16.26 12.71
C ARG A 129 12.68 14.72 12.76
N VAL A 130 11.86 14.09 13.59
CA VAL A 130 11.86 12.61 13.73
C VAL A 130 11.20 11.98 12.51
N LEU A 131 10.04 12.50 12.12
CA LEU A 131 9.33 12.07 10.91
C LEU A 131 10.19 12.23 9.67
N GLN A 132 10.81 13.40 9.49
CA GLN A 132 11.70 13.67 8.37
C GLN A 132 12.89 12.71 8.35
N ALA A 133 13.60 12.53 9.47
CA ALA A 133 14.77 11.66 9.55
C ALA A 133 14.40 10.19 9.23
N ASP A 134 13.24 9.73 9.71
CA ASP A 134 12.74 8.38 9.51
C ASP A 134 12.43 8.10 8.03
N VAL A 135 11.71 9.01 7.37
CA VAL A 135 11.41 8.90 5.93
C VAL A 135 12.66 9.04 5.08
N GLU A 136 13.53 10.02 5.36
CA GLU A 136 14.78 10.20 4.59
C GLU A 136 15.71 8.99 4.73
N GLN A 137 15.73 8.32 5.88
CA GLN A 137 16.50 7.09 6.06
C GLN A 137 15.91 5.94 5.21
N SER A 138 14.59 5.76 5.27
CA SER A 138 13.87 4.79 4.46
C SER A 138 14.09 5.02 2.96
N TYR A 139 13.97 6.28 2.52
CA TYR A 139 14.23 6.71 1.14
C TYR A 139 15.66 6.39 0.69
N ARG A 140 16.69 6.70 1.51
CA ARG A 140 18.09 6.40 1.18
C ARG A 140 18.32 4.89 1.01
N HIS A 141 17.73 4.06 1.88
CA HIS A 141 17.81 2.61 1.73
C HIS A 141 17.11 2.13 0.45
N PHE A 142 15.94 2.66 0.16
CA PHE A 142 15.20 2.32 -1.06
C PHE A 142 16.01 2.67 -2.32
N VAL A 143 16.49 3.92 -2.42
CA VAL A 143 17.27 4.40 -3.57
C VAL A 143 18.51 3.56 -3.81
N ARG A 144 19.20 3.15 -2.75
CA ARG A 144 20.42 2.31 -2.85
C ARG A 144 20.17 0.98 -3.55
N HIS A 145 18.98 0.39 -3.40
CA HIS A 145 18.70 -0.96 -3.87
C HIS A 145 17.81 -1.01 -5.10
N PHE A 146 16.93 -0.01 -5.27
CA PHE A 146 15.85 -0.05 -6.26
C PHE A 146 15.80 1.16 -7.19
N GLY A 147 16.65 2.16 -6.98
CA GLY A 147 16.55 3.44 -7.67
C GLY A 147 15.54 4.39 -7.01
N LYS A 148 15.31 5.54 -7.62
CA LYS A 148 14.40 6.56 -7.08
C LYS A 148 12.95 6.08 -7.17
N PRO A 149 12.18 6.03 -6.05
CA PRO A 149 10.77 5.69 -6.11
C PRO A 149 9.96 6.82 -6.76
N ALA A 150 9.00 6.47 -7.62
CA ALA A 150 8.01 7.41 -8.12
C ALA A 150 6.90 7.66 -7.09
N GLY A 151 6.48 6.61 -6.41
CA GLY A 151 5.34 6.60 -5.50
C GLY A 151 5.70 6.41 -4.04
N PHE A 152 4.82 6.98 -3.20
CA PHE A 152 4.84 6.83 -1.74
C PHE A 152 3.46 6.42 -1.22
N SER A 153 3.43 5.61 -0.16
CA SER A 153 2.23 5.39 0.64
C SER A 153 2.56 5.36 2.12
N SER A 154 1.63 5.86 2.93
CA SER A 154 1.78 5.92 4.39
C SER A 154 1.15 4.71 5.08
N PRO A 155 1.78 4.14 6.10
CA PRO A 155 1.16 3.16 6.96
C PRO A 155 -0.19 3.65 7.51
N GLY A 156 -1.27 2.89 7.25
CA GLY A 156 -2.61 3.22 7.68
C GLY A 156 -3.21 4.49 7.06
N PHE A 157 -2.67 4.98 5.96
CA PHE A 157 -3.05 6.23 5.29
C PHE A 157 -2.83 7.48 6.18
N TYR A 158 -1.98 7.37 7.21
CA TYR A 158 -1.65 8.51 8.07
C TYR A 158 -0.67 9.43 7.37
N SER A 159 -1.18 10.55 6.86
CA SER A 159 -0.42 11.56 6.15
C SER A 159 -0.95 12.96 6.50
N ASP A 160 -0.08 13.96 6.43
CA ASP A 160 -0.42 15.36 6.62
C ASP A 160 0.52 16.26 5.79
N GLU A 161 0.38 17.58 5.91
CA GLU A 161 1.21 18.54 5.17
C GLU A 161 2.71 18.37 5.36
N ARG A 162 3.16 17.86 6.51
CA ARG A 162 4.59 17.58 6.77
C ARG A 162 5.11 16.51 5.83
N VAL A 163 4.32 15.45 5.63
CA VAL A 163 4.63 14.37 4.68
C VAL A 163 4.58 14.93 3.26
N MET A 164 3.54 15.68 2.89
CA MET A 164 3.41 16.25 1.55
C MET A 164 4.61 17.15 1.20
N ALA A 165 5.03 18.03 2.12
CA ALA A 165 6.22 18.87 1.92
C ALA A 165 7.49 18.05 1.75
N LEU A 166 7.64 16.97 2.52
CA LEU A 166 8.80 16.10 2.44
C LEU A 166 8.85 15.31 1.14
N LEU A 167 7.70 14.80 0.67
CA LEU A 167 7.60 14.09 -0.61
C LEU A 167 7.94 15.02 -1.78
N ASP A 168 7.47 16.26 -1.76
CA ASP A 168 7.84 17.27 -2.77
C ASP A 168 9.34 17.55 -2.78
N LYS A 169 9.95 17.72 -1.60
CA LYS A 169 11.41 17.91 -1.43
C LYS A 169 12.21 16.73 -1.98
N LEU A 170 11.77 15.50 -1.74
CA LEU A 170 12.41 14.27 -2.21
C LEU A 170 12.10 13.96 -3.68
N GLY A 171 11.15 14.68 -4.27
CA GLY A 171 10.79 14.61 -5.68
C GLY A 171 10.02 13.35 -6.05
N PHE A 172 9.09 12.92 -5.19
CA PHE A 172 8.10 11.91 -5.54
C PHE A 172 7.16 12.45 -6.63
N VAL A 173 6.60 11.55 -7.43
CA VAL A 173 5.65 11.87 -8.51
C VAL A 173 4.22 11.82 -7.97
N TYR A 174 3.96 10.89 -7.06
CA TYR A 174 2.63 10.73 -6.43
C TYR A 174 2.73 10.14 -5.03
N ASN A 175 1.65 10.33 -4.27
CA ASN A 175 1.34 9.57 -3.06
C ASN A 175 0.00 8.85 -3.22
N GLY A 176 -0.18 7.74 -2.49
CA GLY A 176 -1.40 6.94 -2.47
C GLY A 176 -2.18 7.06 -1.17
N ASP A 177 -2.15 8.20 -0.48
CA ASP A 177 -2.63 8.35 0.90
C ASP A 177 -4.07 8.85 1.02
N ALA A 178 -4.89 8.64 0.00
CA ALA A 178 -6.30 8.99 0.03
C ALA A 178 -7.20 7.78 -0.27
N ILE A 179 -8.43 7.83 0.22
CA ILE A 179 -9.50 6.87 -0.05
C ILE A 179 -10.69 7.62 -0.64
N GLY A 180 -11.15 7.17 -1.80
CA GLY A 180 -12.25 7.83 -2.52
C GLY A 180 -11.87 9.19 -3.10
N GLY A 181 -12.77 9.75 -3.91
CA GLY A 181 -12.53 11.00 -4.62
C GLY A 181 -11.69 10.83 -5.87
N GLU A 182 -11.35 11.96 -6.48
CA GLU A 182 -10.58 12.04 -7.72
C GLU A 182 -9.10 12.33 -7.44
N PRO A 183 -8.18 11.92 -8.32
CA PRO A 183 -6.79 12.32 -8.24
C PRO A 183 -6.65 13.85 -8.26
N ALA A 184 -5.83 14.38 -7.36
CA ALA A 184 -5.60 15.81 -7.22
C ALA A 184 -4.13 16.11 -6.94
N TRP A 185 -3.70 17.34 -7.25
CA TRP A 185 -2.41 17.80 -6.77
C TRP A 185 -2.40 17.84 -5.25
N ALA A 186 -1.36 17.27 -4.64
CA ALA A 186 -1.16 17.43 -3.20
C ALA A 186 -0.95 18.91 -2.85
N THR A 187 -1.32 19.30 -1.63
CA THR A 187 -1.23 20.70 -1.19
C THR A 187 -0.45 20.81 0.12
N VAL A 188 0.27 21.92 0.28
CA VAL A 188 0.94 22.33 1.52
C VAL A 188 0.58 23.79 1.79
N ALA A 189 0.04 24.09 2.95
CA ALA A 189 -0.47 25.41 3.30
C ALA A 189 -1.41 26.01 2.23
N GLY A 190 -2.27 25.17 1.68
CA GLY A 190 -3.24 25.53 0.62
C GLY A 190 -2.63 25.76 -0.77
N ARG A 191 -1.34 25.50 -0.97
CA ARG A 191 -0.65 25.65 -2.27
C ARG A 191 -0.35 24.28 -2.86
N PRO A 192 -0.58 24.07 -4.17
CA PRO A 192 -0.22 22.84 -4.84
C PRO A 192 1.30 22.59 -4.76
N VAL A 193 1.68 21.33 -4.57
CA VAL A 193 3.06 20.84 -4.67
C VAL A 193 3.21 19.94 -5.90
N ARG A 194 4.43 19.50 -6.22
CA ARG A 194 4.74 18.85 -7.52
C ARG A 194 4.52 17.34 -7.53
N HIS A 195 3.54 16.85 -6.79
CA HIS A 195 3.14 15.45 -6.88
C HIS A 195 1.63 15.27 -6.73
N TRP A 196 1.14 14.19 -7.29
CA TRP A 196 -0.27 13.83 -7.24
C TRP A 196 -0.61 13.12 -5.93
N THR A 197 -1.82 13.32 -5.43
CA THR A 197 -2.50 12.39 -4.53
C THR A 197 -3.44 11.53 -5.37
N ILE A 198 -3.15 10.22 -5.46
CA ILE A 198 -3.95 9.25 -6.22
C ILE A 198 -4.69 8.36 -5.22
N PRO A 199 -6.03 8.50 -5.10
CA PRO A 199 -6.79 7.76 -4.11
C PRO A 199 -6.96 6.29 -4.47
N VAL A 200 -7.13 5.45 -3.45
CA VAL A 200 -7.78 4.14 -3.60
C VAL A 200 -9.26 4.39 -3.84
N THR A 201 -9.80 3.89 -4.94
CA THR A 201 -11.17 4.19 -5.35
C THR A 201 -12.19 3.24 -4.74
N LEU A 202 -11.78 1.98 -4.44
CA LEU A 202 -12.64 1.00 -3.80
C LEU A 202 -11.95 0.37 -2.60
N SER A 203 -12.54 0.56 -1.41
CA SER A 203 -12.08 -0.01 -0.15
C SER A 203 -13.27 -0.46 0.71
N GLY A 204 -12.99 -1.24 1.73
CA GLY A 204 -13.93 -1.45 2.83
C GLY A 204 -13.96 -0.25 3.78
N PRO A 205 -14.81 -0.31 4.82
CA PRO A 205 -14.88 0.75 5.84
C PRO A 205 -13.52 0.98 6.54
N ARG A 206 -13.30 2.24 6.97
CA ARG A 206 -12.12 2.62 7.78
C ARG A 206 -10.78 2.23 7.18
N THR A 207 -10.59 2.43 5.90
CA THR A 207 -9.34 2.08 5.20
C THR A 207 -8.97 0.58 5.20
N ILE A 208 -9.93 -0.34 5.35
CA ILE A 208 -9.65 -1.77 5.19
C ILE A 208 -9.63 -2.10 3.69
N PRO A 209 -8.69 -2.90 3.19
CA PRO A 209 -8.73 -3.35 1.80
C PRO A 209 -10.06 -4.03 1.45
N PHE A 210 -10.55 -3.78 0.23
CA PHE A 210 -11.86 -4.30 -0.21
C PHE A 210 -11.97 -5.82 -0.06
N LEU A 211 -11.01 -6.57 -0.57
CA LEU A 211 -11.03 -8.03 -0.51
C LEU A 211 -10.83 -8.55 0.92
N GLU A 212 -10.00 -7.85 1.72
CA GLU A 212 -9.78 -8.19 3.13
C GLU A 212 -11.06 -8.03 3.94
N PHE A 213 -11.79 -6.92 3.74
CA PHE A 213 -13.07 -6.66 4.39
C PHE A 213 -14.09 -7.76 4.12
N HIS A 214 -14.30 -8.08 2.86
CA HIS A 214 -15.26 -9.11 2.46
C HIS A 214 -14.83 -10.51 2.89
N GLY A 215 -13.54 -10.83 2.78
CA GLY A 215 -13.00 -12.11 3.22
C GLY A 215 -13.10 -12.32 4.74
N ALA A 216 -12.91 -11.26 5.55
CA ALA A 216 -13.09 -11.33 7.00
C ALA A 216 -14.56 -11.56 7.42
N ARG A 217 -15.50 -11.09 6.60
CA ARG A 217 -16.95 -11.27 6.83
C ARG A 217 -17.51 -12.57 6.24
N GLY A 218 -16.70 -13.30 5.48
CA GLY A 218 -17.21 -14.48 4.76
C GLY A 218 -18.23 -14.12 3.66
N THR A 219 -18.14 -12.91 3.08
CA THR A 219 -19.03 -12.50 1.99
C THR A 219 -18.86 -13.46 0.81
N PRO A 220 -19.96 -13.99 0.23
CA PRO A 220 -19.85 -14.88 -0.93
C PRO A 220 -19.14 -14.22 -2.10
N GLU A 221 -18.24 -14.96 -2.77
CA GLU A 221 -17.45 -14.42 -3.90
C GLU A 221 -18.31 -13.77 -5.00
N PRO A 222 -19.49 -14.32 -5.40
CA PRO A 222 -20.34 -13.65 -6.38
C PRO A 222 -20.79 -12.25 -5.94
N GLU A 223 -21.02 -12.04 -4.65
CA GLU A 223 -21.41 -10.74 -4.13
C GLU A 223 -20.22 -9.76 -4.13
N VAL A 224 -19.00 -10.24 -3.82
CA VAL A 224 -17.77 -9.44 -3.92
C VAL A 224 -17.55 -8.98 -5.37
N LEU A 225 -17.70 -9.90 -6.33
CA LEU A 225 -17.54 -9.59 -7.75
C LEU A 225 -18.66 -8.68 -8.28
N ARG A 226 -19.87 -8.80 -7.77
CA ARG A 226 -20.98 -7.90 -8.11
C ARG A 226 -20.67 -6.46 -7.70
N GLN A 227 -20.16 -6.26 -6.49
CA GLN A 227 -19.77 -4.91 -6.02
C GLN A 227 -18.57 -4.36 -6.79
N LEU A 228 -17.59 -5.20 -7.10
CA LEU A 228 -16.48 -4.81 -7.99
C LEU A 228 -17.02 -4.37 -9.36
N ASN A 229 -17.89 -5.18 -10.00
CA ASN A 229 -18.47 -4.85 -11.30
C ASN A 229 -19.21 -3.51 -11.27
N GLN A 230 -20.03 -3.27 -10.24
CA GLN A 230 -20.71 -2.00 -10.10
C GLN A 230 -19.74 -0.83 -10.04
N HIS A 231 -18.65 -0.96 -9.25
CA HIS A 231 -17.64 0.09 -9.17
C HIS A 231 -16.89 0.29 -10.50
N LEU A 232 -16.58 -0.80 -11.21
CA LEU A 232 -15.98 -0.74 -12.55
C LEU A 232 -16.90 -0.05 -13.57
N ASP A 233 -18.22 -0.15 -13.43
CA ASP A 233 -19.19 0.54 -14.33
C ASP A 233 -19.22 2.05 -14.12
N GLU A 234 -18.94 2.50 -12.91
CA GLU A 234 -19.03 3.91 -12.51
C GLU A 234 -17.72 4.68 -12.74
N HIS A 235 -16.59 4.02 -13.01
CA HIS A 235 -15.27 4.64 -13.06
C HIS A 235 -14.47 4.23 -14.30
N GLU A 236 -13.73 5.18 -14.87
CA GLU A 236 -12.76 4.93 -15.96
C GLU A 236 -11.36 4.57 -15.41
N SER A 237 -11.05 5.01 -14.20
CA SER A 237 -9.80 4.68 -13.51
C SER A 237 -10.10 4.11 -12.13
N VAL A 238 -9.62 2.90 -11.86
CA VAL A 238 -9.86 2.19 -10.61
C VAL A 238 -8.54 1.82 -9.95
N VAL A 239 -8.44 2.11 -8.66
CA VAL A 239 -7.31 1.72 -7.82
C VAL A 239 -7.83 0.86 -6.68
N LEU A 240 -7.37 -0.39 -6.63
CA LEU A 240 -7.52 -1.28 -5.48
C LEU A 240 -6.21 -1.35 -4.69
N TYR A 241 -6.31 -1.64 -3.40
CA TYR A 241 -5.14 -1.97 -2.59
C TYR A 241 -5.38 -3.21 -1.73
N GLY A 242 -4.29 -3.84 -1.32
CA GLY A 242 -4.30 -5.01 -0.48
C GLY A 242 -2.94 -5.27 0.19
N HIS A 243 -2.92 -6.29 1.05
CA HIS A 243 -1.70 -6.75 1.69
C HIS A 243 -1.34 -8.14 1.15
N PRO A 244 -0.14 -8.35 0.60
CA PRO A 244 0.22 -9.65 0.00
C PRO A 244 0.00 -10.84 0.94
N CYS A 245 0.22 -10.67 2.23
CA CYS A 245 0.02 -11.73 3.23
C CYS A 245 -1.44 -12.14 3.42
N TYR A 246 -2.39 -11.32 2.98
CA TYR A 246 -3.81 -11.62 3.07
C TYR A 246 -4.41 -12.04 1.73
N GLU A 247 -4.36 -11.17 0.73
CA GLU A 247 -4.95 -11.42 -0.59
C GLU A 247 -4.13 -12.41 -1.41
N GLY A 248 -2.80 -12.35 -1.32
CA GLY A 248 -1.91 -13.25 -2.05
C GLY A 248 -2.12 -14.72 -1.70
N VAL A 249 -2.56 -15.02 -0.48
CA VAL A 249 -2.88 -16.40 -0.09
C VAL A 249 -4.30 -16.83 -0.48
N ARG A 250 -5.10 -15.93 -1.03
CA ARG A 250 -6.46 -16.17 -1.54
C ARG A 250 -6.49 -16.16 -3.07
N ASP A 251 -5.68 -17.00 -3.66
CA ASP A 251 -5.44 -17.09 -5.11
C ASP A 251 -6.71 -17.09 -5.95
N ARG A 252 -7.73 -17.82 -5.54
CA ARG A 252 -8.97 -17.99 -6.30
C ARG A 252 -9.70 -16.66 -6.52
N ILE A 253 -10.01 -15.91 -5.46
CA ILE A 253 -10.74 -14.65 -5.60
C ILE A 253 -9.89 -13.59 -6.31
N LEU A 254 -8.57 -13.58 -6.09
CA LEU A 254 -7.68 -12.67 -6.78
C LEU A 254 -7.68 -12.90 -8.30
N ARG A 255 -7.65 -14.16 -8.74
CA ARG A 255 -7.77 -14.53 -10.16
C ARG A 255 -9.10 -14.11 -10.76
N GLN A 256 -10.19 -14.28 -10.03
CA GLN A 256 -11.51 -13.83 -10.47
C GLN A 256 -11.57 -12.30 -10.61
N VAL A 257 -10.99 -11.56 -9.68
CA VAL A 257 -10.88 -10.09 -9.78
C VAL A 257 -10.11 -9.70 -11.03
N PHE A 258 -8.94 -10.32 -11.29
CA PHE A 258 -8.13 -9.99 -12.47
C PHE A 258 -8.87 -10.32 -13.78
N ALA A 259 -9.50 -11.49 -13.85
CA ALA A 259 -10.31 -11.88 -15.00
C ALA A 259 -11.44 -10.88 -15.24
N THR A 260 -12.22 -10.57 -14.20
CA THR A 260 -13.34 -9.61 -14.28
C THR A 260 -12.88 -8.23 -14.79
N VAL A 261 -11.77 -7.71 -14.26
CA VAL A 261 -11.23 -6.39 -14.66
C VAL A 261 -10.86 -6.40 -16.16
N LEU A 262 -10.18 -7.44 -16.64
CA LEU A 262 -9.81 -7.58 -18.05
C LEU A 262 -11.04 -7.77 -18.96
N GLU A 263 -12.00 -8.61 -18.57
CA GLU A 263 -13.26 -8.82 -19.28
C GLU A 263 -14.09 -7.53 -19.42
N ARG A 264 -13.97 -6.63 -18.45
CA ARG A 264 -14.61 -5.31 -18.47
C ARG A 264 -13.84 -4.28 -19.30
N GLY A 265 -12.77 -4.69 -19.98
CA GLY A 265 -12.00 -3.85 -20.90
C GLY A 265 -11.06 -2.86 -20.18
N PHE A 266 -10.72 -3.08 -18.91
CA PHE A 266 -9.69 -2.31 -18.24
C PHE A 266 -8.30 -2.82 -18.61
N ARG A 267 -7.36 -1.90 -18.74
CA ARG A 267 -5.94 -2.22 -18.84
C ARG A 267 -5.29 -2.07 -17.46
N PHE A 268 -4.60 -3.12 -17.02
CA PHE A 268 -3.76 -3.02 -15.82
C PHE A 268 -2.56 -2.12 -16.07
N VAL A 269 -2.31 -1.24 -15.14
CA VAL A 269 -1.16 -0.32 -15.13
C VAL A 269 -0.54 -0.25 -13.74
N THR A 270 0.70 0.21 -13.64
CA THR A 270 1.28 0.62 -12.36
C THR A 270 0.70 1.96 -11.92
N MET A 271 0.81 2.27 -10.63
CA MET A 271 0.41 3.57 -10.09
C MET A 271 1.25 4.70 -10.72
N GLN A 272 2.54 4.45 -11.01
CA GLN A 272 3.38 5.39 -11.73
C GLN A 272 2.82 5.70 -13.12
N THR A 273 2.45 4.67 -13.89
CA THR A 273 1.83 4.86 -15.21
C THR A 273 0.53 5.66 -15.11
N LEU A 274 -0.28 5.40 -14.07
CA LEU A 274 -1.49 6.19 -13.82
C LEU A 274 -1.15 7.66 -13.54
N ALA A 275 -0.16 7.95 -12.69
CA ALA A 275 0.31 9.30 -12.41
C ALA A 275 0.83 10.03 -13.66
N GLU A 276 1.57 9.34 -14.51
CA GLU A 276 2.09 9.88 -15.78
C GLU A 276 0.94 10.26 -16.74
N ARG A 277 -0.11 9.46 -16.80
CA ARG A 277 -1.30 9.76 -17.59
C ARG A 277 -2.06 11.00 -17.08
N LEU A 278 -2.18 11.15 -15.76
CA LEU A 278 -2.77 12.34 -15.15
C LEU A 278 -1.93 13.59 -15.48
N GLY A 279 -0.59 13.50 -15.37
CA GLY A 279 0.32 14.57 -15.72
C GLY A 279 0.30 14.98 -17.19
N ALA A 280 0.02 14.04 -18.09
CA ALA A 280 -0.12 14.31 -19.53
C ALA A 280 -1.40 15.08 -19.87
N VAL A 281 -2.43 15.00 -19.04
CA VAL A 281 -3.73 15.65 -19.23
C VAL A 281 -3.82 16.99 -18.48
N ALA A 282 -2.97 17.19 -17.47
CA ALA A 282 -2.99 18.43 -16.69
C ALA A 282 -2.52 19.64 -17.54
N PRO A 283 -3.21 20.79 -17.46
CA PRO A 283 -2.76 22.00 -18.13
C PRO A 283 -1.37 22.39 -17.62
N ARG A 284 -0.43 22.61 -18.53
CA ARG A 284 0.87 23.22 -18.19
C ARG A 284 0.59 24.61 -17.59
N GLN A 285 0.84 24.76 -16.30
CA GLN A 285 0.79 26.08 -15.64
C GLN A 285 1.99 26.93 -16.07
#